data_e8511cd7304367d4f6ed3e7e94727da9
#
_entry.id   e8511cd7304367d4f6ed3e7e94727da9
#
_cell.length_a   1.000
_cell.length_b   1.000
_cell.length_c   1.000
_cell.angle_alpha   90.00
_cell.angle_beta   90.00
_cell.angle_gamma   90.00
#
_symmetry.space_group_name_H-M   'P 1'
#
loop_
_entity.id
_entity.type
_entity.pdbx_description
1 polymer ?
#
loop_
_entity_poly.entity_id
_entity_poly.type
_entity_poly.pdbx_seq_one_letter_code
_entity_poly.pdbx_strand_id
1 'polypeptide(L)'
;MNDWNICIILLNCAYTIWLAAFIAKDIAWLRRITIAGNIVVLPYYYFENETPLWTPIIWVCIFTVINLVMLFLIYLESRPIKLNDLEQKIYELTFKSLEPRIYKKLIDLGSWEEIQPEVELVTRDSVLDSLMLVVDGEAEVVLKHGEHRYIPTGGFIGEQSFITGGKTYADVSTGKEATTILRWNSESLRKYLANKETLKDAVDLIITADLIYKLRSIEEEVDEIRHSQDLDVSLSHKPYATHSTSKKDNNMVDRPR
;
A
#
# COMPACT_ATOMS: atom_id res chain seq x y z
N MET A 1 36.67 28.93 -46.42
CA MET A 1 35.89 29.27 -45.20
C MET A 1 36.57 28.51 -44.13
N ASN A 2 37.19 29.21 -43.18
CA ASN A 2 38.24 28.64 -42.34
C ASN A 2 37.68 27.57 -41.37
N ASP A 3 38.34 26.40 -41.31
CA ASP A 3 38.08 25.33 -40.37
C ASP A 3 38.03 25.82 -38.90
N TRP A 4 38.73 26.93 -38.65
CA TRP A 4 38.71 27.69 -37.40
C TRP A 4 37.32 28.10 -36.91
N ASN A 5 36.43 28.47 -37.84
CA ASN A 5 35.08 28.90 -37.46
C ASN A 5 34.20 27.74 -37.03
N ILE A 6 34.43 26.52 -37.52
CA ILE A 6 33.60 25.35 -37.22
C ILE A 6 33.88 24.85 -35.80
N CYS A 7 35.16 24.77 -35.40
CA CYS A 7 35.53 24.31 -34.06
C CYS A 7 35.03 25.26 -32.97
N ILE A 8 35.12 26.58 -33.20
CA ILE A 8 34.59 27.57 -32.26
C ILE A 8 33.06 27.52 -32.19
N ILE A 9 32.38 27.28 -33.32
CA ILE A 9 30.92 27.10 -33.36
C ILE A 9 30.54 25.88 -32.52
N LEU A 10 31.23 24.73 -32.69
CA LEU A 10 30.98 23.50 -31.90
C LEU A 10 31.18 23.73 -30.41
N LEU A 11 32.22 24.49 -30.02
CA LEU A 11 32.46 24.83 -28.61
C LEU A 11 31.28 25.63 -28.03
N ASN A 12 30.83 26.69 -28.75
CA ASN A 12 29.70 27.49 -28.30
C ASN A 12 28.39 26.70 -28.28
N CYS A 13 28.16 25.78 -29.22
CA CYS A 13 27.05 24.87 -29.21
C CYS A 13 27.10 23.93 -27.97
N ALA A 14 28.28 23.38 -27.63
CA ALA A 14 28.43 22.55 -26.44
C ALA A 14 28.08 23.31 -25.15
N TYR A 15 28.58 24.56 -25.01
CA TYR A 15 28.24 25.39 -23.85
C TYR A 15 26.74 25.70 -23.77
N THR A 16 26.11 26.00 -24.93
CA THR A 16 24.65 26.20 -24.96
C THR A 16 23.87 24.95 -24.57
N ILE A 17 24.33 23.75 -25.01
CA ILE A 17 23.74 22.48 -24.61
C ILE A 17 23.92 22.28 -23.10
N TRP A 18 25.09 22.53 -22.54
CA TRP A 18 25.30 22.40 -21.09
C TRP A 18 24.45 23.41 -20.30
N LEU A 19 24.30 24.65 -20.79
CA LEU A 19 23.41 25.63 -20.16
C LEU A 19 21.96 25.09 -20.13
N ALA A 20 21.50 24.47 -21.20
CA ALA A 20 20.17 23.85 -21.25
C ALA A 20 20.01 22.70 -20.25
N ALA A 21 21.11 22.00 -19.92
CA ALA A 21 21.08 20.94 -18.91
C ALA A 21 20.66 21.45 -17.52
N PHE A 22 21.03 22.69 -17.14
CA PHE A 22 20.66 23.27 -15.84
C PHE A 22 19.17 23.62 -15.74
N ILE A 23 18.47 23.71 -16.87
CA ILE A 23 17.02 23.98 -16.92
C ILE A 23 16.22 22.67 -16.80
N ALA A 24 16.86 21.52 -17.01
CA ALA A 24 16.21 20.24 -16.97
C ALA A 24 15.74 19.89 -15.53
N LYS A 25 14.43 19.67 -15.37
CA LYS A 25 13.83 19.27 -14.09
C LYS A 25 14.03 17.77 -13.80
N ASP A 26 14.21 16.96 -14.82
CA ASP A 26 14.39 15.51 -14.73
C ASP A 26 15.88 15.17 -14.81
N ILE A 27 16.33 14.37 -13.82
CA ILE A 27 17.72 13.92 -13.71
C ILE A 27 18.17 13.12 -14.93
N ALA A 28 17.30 12.30 -15.50
CA ALA A 28 17.62 11.51 -16.70
C ALA A 28 17.83 12.44 -17.92
N TRP A 29 17.02 13.48 -18.09
CA TRP A 29 17.20 14.49 -19.12
C TRP A 29 18.49 15.30 -18.95
N LEU A 30 18.79 15.72 -17.72
CA LEU A 30 20.07 16.40 -17.39
C LEU A 30 21.26 15.55 -17.85
N ARG A 31 21.28 14.25 -17.53
CA ARG A 31 22.36 13.34 -17.93
C ARG A 31 22.47 13.21 -19.45
N ARG A 32 21.34 13.07 -20.17
CA ARG A 32 21.31 12.97 -21.64
C ARG A 32 21.87 14.22 -22.31
N ILE A 33 21.45 15.40 -21.85
CA ILE A 33 21.93 16.69 -22.40
C ILE A 33 23.41 16.87 -22.10
N THR A 34 23.89 16.52 -20.90
CA THR A 34 25.31 16.60 -20.56
C THR A 34 26.17 15.70 -21.47
N ILE A 35 25.72 14.46 -21.74
CA ILE A 35 26.41 13.55 -22.67
C ILE A 35 26.45 14.16 -24.07
N ALA A 36 25.34 14.73 -24.57
CA ALA A 36 25.30 15.37 -25.87
C ALA A 36 26.32 16.53 -25.96
N GLY A 37 26.36 17.41 -24.96
CA GLY A 37 27.36 18.49 -24.89
C GLY A 37 28.80 17.96 -24.86
N ASN A 38 29.06 16.91 -24.11
CA ASN A 38 30.38 16.26 -24.06
C ASN A 38 30.82 15.72 -25.43
N ILE A 39 29.89 15.14 -26.20
CA ILE A 39 30.19 14.64 -27.55
C ILE A 39 30.49 15.79 -28.51
N VAL A 40 29.69 16.87 -28.45
CA VAL A 40 29.84 18.03 -29.34
C VAL A 40 31.16 18.80 -29.12
N VAL A 41 31.70 18.81 -27.90
CA VAL A 41 32.93 19.52 -27.58
C VAL A 41 34.22 18.77 -27.97
N LEU A 42 34.16 17.43 -28.10
CA LEU A 42 35.34 16.61 -28.38
C LEU A 42 36.12 17.01 -29.65
N PRO A 43 35.45 17.31 -30.80
CA PRO A 43 36.16 17.78 -32.02
C PRO A 43 36.98 19.03 -31.79
N TYR A 44 36.46 20.00 -30.97
CA TYR A 44 37.20 21.22 -30.62
C TYR A 44 38.53 20.85 -29.88
N TYR A 45 38.52 20.01 -28.89
CA TYR A 45 39.69 19.63 -28.14
C TYR A 45 40.70 18.80 -28.95
N TYR A 46 40.23 18.16 -30.04
CA TYR A 46 41.08 17.32 -30.88
C TYR A 46 41.72 18.12 -32.05
N PHE A 47 40.96 19.03 -32.70
CA PHE A 47 41.35 19.64 -33.97
C PHE A 47 41.76 21.13 -33.87
N GLU A 48 41.45 21.82 -32.78
CA GLU A 48 41.67 23.27 -32.70
C GLU A 48 43.13 23.63 -32.58
N ASN A 49 43.97 22.82 -31.98
CA ASN A 49 45.42 23.07 -31.74
C ASN A 49 46.27 22.18 -32.63
N GLU A 50 47.54 22.56 -32.84
CA GLU A 50 48.51 21.74 -33.56
C GLU A 50 48.70 20.33 -32.91
N THR A 51 48.48 20.25 -31.58
CA THR A 51 48.45 18.98 -30.82
C THR A 51 47.16 18.87 -30.06
N PRO A 52 46.54 17.65 -30.03
CA PRO A 52 45.31 17.43 -29.28
C PRO A 52 45.43 17.77 -27.81
N LEU A 53 44.40 18.38 -27.24
CA LEU A 53 44.34 18.68 -25.81
C LEU A 53 43.95 17.43 -25.00
N TRP A 54 44.90 16.56 -24.73
CA TRP A 54 44.66 15.26 -24.08
C TRP A 54 44.01 15.40 -22.70
N THR A 55 44.39 16.38 -21.89
CA THR A 55 43.87 16.57 -20.54
C THR A 55 42.34 16.79 -20.54
N PRO A 56 41.78 17.76 -21.27
CA PRO A 56 40.31 17.93 -21.33
C PRO A 56 39.61 16.74 -21.99
N ILE A 57 40.22 16.11 -23.01
CA ILE A 57 39.61 14.91 -23.64
C ILE A 57 39.42 13.79 -22.61
N ILE A 58 40.45 13.47 -21.82
CA ILE A 58 40.38 12.43 -20.79
C ILE A 58 39.27 12.75 -19.78
N TRP A 59 39.19 13.99 -19.28
CA TRP A 59 38.17 14.37 -18.32
C TRP A 59 36.75 14.31 -18.92
N VAL A 60 36.54 14.75 -20.14
CA VAL A 60 35.25 14.66 -20.84
C VAL A 60 34.84 13.20 -21.02
N CYS A 61 35.77 12.31 -21.36
CA CYS A 61 35.50 10.88 -21.46
C CYS A 61 35.09 10.28 -20.09
N ILE A 62 35.80 10.62 -19.01
CA ILE A 62 35.49 10.18 -17.66
C ILE A 62 34.07 10.65 -17.27
N PHE A 63 33.77 11.94 -17.45
CA PHE A 63 32.45 12.48 -17.15
C PHE A 63 31.34 11.83 -18.00
N THR A 64 31.63 11.53 -19.26
CA THR A 64 30.67 10.85 -20.14
C THR A 64 30.37 9.43 -19.63
N VAL A 65 31.39 8.67 -19.23
CA VAL A 65 31.24 7.34 -18.66
C VAL A 65 30.42 7.40 -17.37
N ILE A 66 30.72 8.31 -16.45
CA ILE A 66 29.94 8.48 -15.21
C ILE A 66 28.47 8.78 -15.53
N ASN A 67 28.19 9.67 -16.46
CA ASN A 67 26.82 10.00 -16.84
C ASN A 67 26.09 8.83 -17.51
N LEU A 68 26.79 8.03 -18.32
CA LEU A 68 26.22 6.81 -18.91
C LEU A 68 25.90 5.76 -17.85
N VAL A 69 26.80 5.53 -16.88
CA VAL A 69 26.54 4.61 -15.76
C VAL A 69 25.33 5.06 -14.96
N MET A 70 25.25 6.34 -14.62
CA MET A 70 24.12 6.89 -13.87
C MET A 70 22.81 6.78 -14.65
N LEU A 71 22.82 7.05 -15.97
CA LEU A 71 21.66 6.89 -16.83
C LEU A 71 21.22 5.42 -16.91
N PHE A 72 22.16 4.49 -16.96
CA PHE A 72 21.89 3.06 -16.93
C PHE A 72 21.25 2.63 -15.60
N LEU A 73 21.74 3.13 -14.47
CA LEU A 73 21.13 2.87 -13.16
C LEU A 73 19.70 3.39 -13.09
N ILE A 74 19.45 4.63 -13.54
CA ILE A 74 18.10 5.20 -13.62
C ILE A 74 17.20 4.33 -14.52
N TYR A 75 17.70 3.86 -15.65
CA TYR A 75 16.95 2.96 -16.52
C TYR A 75 16.62 1.62 -15.85
N LEU A 76 17.55 1.03 -15.11
CA LEU A 76 17.30 -0.19 -14.33
C LEU A 76 16.23 0.05 -13.26
N GLU A 77 16.26 1.21 -12.61
CA GLU A 77 15.27 1.62 -11.61
C GLU A 77 13.89 1.91 -12.22
N SER A 78 13.82 2.34 -13.46
CA SER A 78 12.57 2.70 -14.14
C SER A 78 11.83 1.51 -14.75
N ARG A 79 12.40 0.31 -14.73
CA ARG A 79 11.73 -0.86 -15.30
C ARG A 79 10.43 -1.17 -14.59
N PRO A 80 9.30 -1.36 -15.29
CA PRO A 80 8.05 -1.75 -14.67
C PRO A 80 8.22 -3.12 -14.00
N ILE A 81 7.74 -3.22 -12.78
CA ILE A 81 7.70 -4.48 -12.05
C ILE A 81 6.50 -5.26 -12.57
N LYS A 82 6.74 -6.50 -12.96
CA LYS A 82 5.66 -7.42 -13.30
C LYS A 82 5.14 -8.04 -12.01
N LEU A 83 3.90 -7.74 -11.67
CA LEU A 83 3.14 -8.39 -10.63
C LEU A 83 2.26 -9.45 -11.29
N ASN A 84 2.05 -10.57 -10.63
CA ASN A 84 1.01 -11.52 -11.04
C ASN A 84 -0.38 -11.00 -10.63
N ASP A 85 -1.45 -11.67 -11.06
CA ASP A 85 -2.82 -11.21 -10.86
C ASP A 85 -3.16 -11.08 -9.35
N LEU A 86 -2.71 -12.03 -8.52
CA LEU A 86 -2.92 -11.99 -7.08
C LEU A 86 -2.09 -10.88 -6.41
N GLU A 87 -0.84 -10.73 -6.80
CA GLU A 87 0.02 -9.65 -6.33
C GLU A 87 -0.56 -8.28 -6.68
N GLN A 88 -1.08 -8.12 -7.90
CA GLN A 88 -1.72 -6.89 -8.35
C GLN A 88 -2.98 -6.60 -7.52
N LYS A 89 -3.84 -7.60 -7.32
CA LYS A 89 -5.06 -7.49 -6.50
C LYS A 89 -4.74 -6.98 -5.10
N ILE A 90 -3.77 -7.59 -4.43
CA ILE A 90 -3.36 -7.20 -3.07
C ILE A 90 -2.67 -5.83 -3.04
N TYR A 91 -1.87 -5.51 -4.06
CA TYR A 91 -1.28 -4.18 -4.19
C TYR A 91 -2.36 -3.08 -4.20
N GLU A 92 -3.37 -3.24 -5.01
CA GLU A 92 -4.45 -2.26 -5.15
C GLU A 92 -5.33 -2.16 -3.90
N LEU A 93 -5.57 -3.28 -3.21
CA LEU A 93 -6.40 -3.32 -2.00
C LEU A 93 -5.69 -2.78 -0.76
N THR A 94 -4.45 -3.18 -0.54
CA THR A 94 -3.79 -3.00 0.77
C THR A 94 -2.54 -2.12 0.69
N PHE A 95 -1.74 -2.24 -0.38
CA PHE A 95 -0.40 -1.65 -0.46
C PHE A 95 -0.26 -0.52 -1.47
N LYS A 96 -1.35 0.06 -1.96
CA LYS A 96 -1.33 1.13 -2.98
C LYS A 96 -0.52 2.37 -2.59
N SER A 97 -0.33 2.61 -1.29
CA SER A 97 0.49 3.70 -0.75
C SER A 97 2.00 3.45 -0.88
N LEU A 98 2.41 2.20 -1.11
CA LEU A 98 3.82 1.84 -1.29
C LEU A 98 4.23 1.97 -2.76
N GLU A 99 5.50 2.31 -2.96
CA GLU A 99 6.11 2.18 -4.29
C GLU A 99 6.12 0.71 -4.74
N PRO A 100 5.74 0.38 -6.00
CA PRO A 100 5.63 -1.01 -6.47
C PRO A 100 6.88 -1.86 -6.24
N ARG A 101 8.08 -1.26 -6.30
CA ARG A 101 9.34 -1.96 -6.02
C ARG A 101 9.51 -2.35 -4.57
N ILE A 102 9.08 -1.48 -3.69
CA ILE A 102 9.13 -1.70 -2.25
C ILE A 102 8.12 -2.77 -1.88
N TYR A 103 6.90 -2.67 -2.43
CA TYR A 103 5.87 -3.70 -2.30
C TYR A 103 6.38 -5.07 -2.75
N LYS A 104 6.96 -5.18 -3.98
CA LYS A 104 7.48 -6.45 -4.49
C LYS A 104 8.51 -7.07 -3.55
N LYS A 105 9.44 -6.27 -3.03
CA LYS A 105 10.42 -6.74 -2.05
C LYS A 105 9.79 -7.19 -0.73
N LEU A 106 8.71 -6.54 -0.31
CA LEU A 106 7.99 -6.89 0.91
C LEU A 106 7.29 -8.24 0.77
N ILE A 107 6.59 -8.47 -0.35
CA ILE A 107 5.91 -9.76 -0.57
C ILE A 107 6.89 -10.90 -0.84
N ASP A 108 8.04 -10.63 -1.47
CA ASP A 108 9.09 -11.64 -1.72
C ASP A 108 9.80 -12.11 -0.42
N LEU A 109 9.62 -11.38 0.69
CA LEU A 109 10.08 -11.82 2.03
C LEU A 109 9.12 -12.81 2.68
N GLY A 110 7.87 -12.88 2.22
CA GLY A 110 6.87 -13.78 2.76
C GLY A 110 6.82 -15.12 2.03
N SER A 111 6.19 -16.09 2.65
CA SER A 111 5.83 -17.38 2.05
C SER A 111 4.36 -17.37 1.65
N TRP A 112 4.08 -17.84 0.45
CA TRP A 112 2.73 -18.00 -0.07
C TRP A 112 2.25 -19.42 0.26
N GLU A 113 1.10 -19.53 0.92
CA GLU A 113 0.55 -20.79 1.40
C GLU A 113 -0.93 -20.85 0.99
N GLU A 114 -1.31 -21.95 0.31
CA GLU A 114 -2.71 -22.29 0.08
C GLU A 114 -3.15 -23.27 1.14
N ILE A 115 -4.11 -22.89 1.96
CA ILE A 115 -4.53 -23.64 3.15
C ILE A 115 -5.95 -24.13 2.94
N GLN A 116 -6.18 -25.41 3.31
CA GLN A 116 -7.48 -26.04 3.21
C GLN A 116 -8.52 -25.35 4.11
N PRO A 117 -9.82 -25.51 3.83
CA PRO A 117 -10.88 -24.99 4.68
C PRO A 117 -10.80 -25.47 6.13
N GLU A 118 -11.25 -24.61 7.06
CA GLU A 118 -11.40 -24.93 8.49
C GLU A 118 -10.09 -25.35 9.20
N VAL A 119 -8.95 -24.89 8.68
CA VAL A 119 -7.63 -25.13 9.33
C VAL A 119 -7.31 -23.99 10.27
N GLU A 120 -6.94 -24.31 11.50
CA GLU A 120 -6.52 -23.35 12.52
C GLU A 120 -5.21 -22.68 12.12
N LEU A 121 -5.21 -21.34 12.08
CA LEU A 121 -4.06 -20.48 11.77
C LEU A 121 -3.44 -19.88 13.03
N VAL A 122 -4.27 -19.55 14.01
CA VAL A 122 -3.88 -18.87 15.25
C VAL A 122 -4.73 -19.40 16.38
N THR A 123 -4.07 -19.79 17.47
CA THR A 123 -4.72 -20.13 18.74
C THR A 123 -4.66 -18.94 19.69
N ARG A 124 -5.74 -18.69 20.42
CA ARG A 124 -5.84 -17.64 21.43
C ARG A 124 -4.81 -17.82 22.56
N ASP A 125 -4.40 -16.70 23.16
CA ASP A 125 -3.42 -16.64 24.26
C ASP A 125 -2.04 -17.23 23.90
N SER A 126 -1.77 -17.48 22.63
CA SER A 126 -0.49 -17.93 22.11
C SER A 126 0.43 -16.78 21.74
N VAL A 127 1.72 -17.05 21.63
CA VAL A 127 2.68 -16.10 21.06
C VAL A 127 2.78 -16.37 19.56
N LEU A 128 2.42 -15.39 18.76
CA LEU A 128 2.48 -15.50 17.31
C LEU A 128 3.81 -14.95 16.78
N ASP A 129 4.54 -15.79 16.07
CA ASP A 129 5.83 -15.46 15.46
C ASP A 129 5.74 -15.00 14.00
N SER A 130 4.53 -14.85 13.50
CA SER A 130 4.26 -14.48 12.11
C SER A 130 3.16 -13.43 11.98
N LEU A 131 3.30 -12.59 10.96
CA LEU A 131 2.24 -11.72 10.45
C LEU A 131 1.72 -12.36 9.17
N MET A 132 0.41 -12.45 9.02
CA MET A 132 -0.22 -13.05 7.84
C MET A 132 -1.16 -12.05 7.16
N LEU A 133 -1.36 -12.20 5.86
CA LEU A 133 -2.30 -11.44 5.04
C LEU A 133 -3.15 -12.41 4.25
N VAL A 134 -4.46 -12.24 4.28
CA VAL A 134 -5.39 -12.99 3.42
C VAL A 134 -5.28 -12.46 2.00
N VAL A 135 -4.80 -13.30 1.09
CA VAL A 135 -4.59 -12.92 -0.32
C VAL A 135 -5.80 -13.27 -1.18
N ASP A 136 -6.37 -14.42 -0.94
CA ASP A 136 -7.60 -14.89 -1.60
C ASP A 136 -8.39 -15.78 -0.64
N GLY A 137 -9.71 -15.68 -0.68
CA GLY A 137 -10.58 -16.32 0.30
C GLY A 137 -10.85 -15.43 1.52
N GLU A 138 -11.13 -16.05 2.65
CA GLU A 138 -11.43 -15.40 3.93
C GLU A 138 -10.92 -16.23 5.13
N ALA A 139 -10.71 -15.56 6.26
CA ALA A 139 -10.42 -16.21 7.52
C ALA A 139 -11.53 -15.93 8.53
N GLU A 140 -11.87 -16.92 9.36
CA GLU A 140 -12.85 -16.82 10.44
C GLU A 140 -12.14 -16.58 11.77
N VAL A 141 -12.61 -15.59 12.52
CA VAL A 141 -12.10 -15.20 13.83
C VAL A 141 -13.16 -15.52 14.87
N VAL A 142 -12.79 -16.32 15.88
CA VAL A 142 -13.66 -16.62 17.01
C VAL A 142 -13.19 -15.88 18.24
N LEU A 143 -14.01 -14.91 18.67
CA LEU A 143 -13.76 -14.09 19.85
C LEU A 143 -14.10 -14.82 21.16
N LYS A 144 -13.65 -14.28 22.29
CA LYS A 144 -13.78 -14.89 23.64
C LYS A 144 -15.23 -15.24 24.04
N HIS A 145 -16.21 -14.52 23.48
CA HIS A 145 -17.64 -14.73 23.79
C HIS A 145 -18.36 -15.62 22.75
N GLY A 146 -17.62 -16.29 21.88
CA GLY A 146 -18.20 -17.14 20.81
C GLY A 146 -18.73 -16.35 19.62
N GLU A 147 -18.40 -15.10 19.50
CA GLU A 147 -18.74 -14.26 18.36
C GLU A 147 -17.81 -14.58 17.19
N HIS A 148 -18.39 -14.76 16.00
CA HIS A 148 -17.68 -15.09 14.77
C HIS A 148 -17.57 -13.87 13.88
N ARG A 149 -16.37 -13.60 13.39
CA ARG A 149 -16.08 -12.53 12.44
C ARG A 149 -15.26 -13.04 11.30
N TYR A 150 -15.27 -12.32 10.18
CA TYR A 150 -14.55 -12.72 8.99
C TYR A 150 -13.53 -11.65 8.61
N ILE A 151 -12.33 -12.12 8.27
CA ILE A 151 -11.26 -11.29 7.69
C ILE A 151 -11.26 -11.55 6.19
N PRO A 152 -11.66 -10.58 5.37
CA PRO A 152 -11.69 -10.74 3.92
C PRO A 152 -10.29 -10.64 3.29
N THR A 153 -10.22 -10.88 2.00
CA THR A 153 -9.04 -10.61 1.17
C THR A 153 -8.52 -9.18 1.43
N GLY A 154 -7.23 -9.04 1.66
CA GLY A 154 -6.54 -7.78 1.99
C GLY A 154 -6.44 -7.50 3.49
N GLY A 155 -7.10 -8.27 4.35
CA GLY A 155 -7.01 -8.12 5.80
C GLY A 155 -5.84 -8.88 6.41
N PHE A 156 -5.30 -8.34 7.52
CA PHE A 156 -4.19 -8.95 8.25
C PHE A 156 -4.67 -9.90 9.34
N ILE A 157 -3.82 -10.87 9.68
CA ILE A 157 -3.98 -11.79 10.81
C ILE A 157 -2.72 -11.69 11.67
N GLY A 158 -2.91 -11.47 12.98
CA GLY A 158 -1.79 -11.38 13.93
C GLY A 158 -1.12 -10.01 14.02
N GLU A 159 -1.70 -8.99 13.39
CA GLU A 159 -1.21 -7.63 13.35
C GLU A 159 -1.07 -7.02 14.76
N GLN A 160 -2.01 -7.31 15.65
CA GLN A 160 -1.97 -6.82 17.02
C GLN A 160 -0.79 -7.41 17.80
N SER A 161 -0.56 -8.73 17.69
CA SER A 161 0.61 -9.39 18.27
C SER A 161 1.91 -8.90 17.65
N PHE A 162 1.90 -8.61 16.34
CA PHE A 162 3.05 -8.03 15.65
C PHE A 162 3.41 -6.64 16.17
N ILE A 163 2.44 -5.75 16.40
CA ILE A 163 2.69 -4.39 16.90
C ILE A 163 3.08 -4.39 18.37
N THR A 164 2.32 -5.10 19.22
CA THR A 164 2.47 -5.03 20.67
C THR A 164 3.52 -5.97 21.24
N GLY A 165 3.89 -7.02 20.49
CA GLY A 165 4.69 -8.15 20.99
C GLY A 165 3.94 -9.02 21.99
N GLY A 166 2.63 -8.81 22.16
CA GLY A 166 1.77 -9.55 23.09
C GLY A 166 1.24 -10.87 22.53
N LYS A 167 0.42 -11.52 23.35
CA LYS A 167 -0.30 -12.71 22.95
C LYS A 167 -1.50 -12.40 22.06
N THR A 168 -1.96 -13.40 21.34
CA THR A 168 -3.15 -13.35 20.48
C THR A 168 -4.43 -13.29 21.32
N TYR A 169 -5.47 -12.63 20.79
CA TYR A 169 -6.74 -12.41 21.52
C TYR A 169 -7.88 -13.30 21.05
N ALA A 170 -7.73 -13.94 19.89
CA ALA A 170 -8.77 -14.74 19.27
C ALA A 170 -8.18 -15.99 18.62
N ASP A 171 -9.03 -16.97 18.41
CA ASP A 171 -8.74 -18.12 17.56
C ASP A 171 -9.05 -17.70 16.11
N VAL A 172 -8.18 -18.05 15.17
CA VAL A 172 -8.37 -17.75 13.74
C VAL A 172 -8.18 -19.01 12.94
N SER A 173 -9.14 -19.32 12.07
CA SER A 173 -9.10 -20.42 11.12
C SER A 173 -9.35 -19.92 9.70
N THR A 174 -9.03 -20.73 8.70
CA THR A 174 -9.51 -20.49 7.33
C THR A 174 -11.02 -20.65 7.27
N GLY A 175 -11.68 -19.94 6.35
CA GLY A 175 -13.11 -20.02 6.14
C GLY A 175 -13.55 -21.35 5.51
N LYS A 176 -14.74 -21.37 4.91
CA LYS A 176 -15.34 -22.56 4.29
C LYS A 176 -14.70 -22.97 2.97
N GLU A 177 -13.89 -22.11 2.39
CA GLU A 177 -13.18 -22.34 1.14
C GLU A 177 -11.66 -22.30 1.37
N ALA A 178 -10.91 -22.90 0.45
CA ALA A 178 -9.45 -22.82 0.49
C ALA A 178 -9.00 -21.36 0.47
N THR A 179 -8.09 -21.01 1.36
CA THR A 179 -7.64 -19.64 1.55
C THR A 179 -6.16 -19.52 1.24
N THR A 180 -5.81 -18.61 0.39
CA THR A 180 -4.39 -18.25 0.12
C THR A 180 -3.95 -17.16 1.07
N ILE A 181 -2.89 -17.41 1.81
CA ILE A 181 -2.29 -16.44 2.72
C ILE A 181 -0.84 -16.15 2.33
N LEU A 182 -0.41 -14.93 2.63
CA LEU A 182 0.99 -14.51 2.59
C LEU A 182 1.47 -14.36 4.03
N ARG A 183 2.44 -15.18 4.41
CA ARG A 183 2.98 -15.27 5.78
C ARG A 183 4.38 -14.69 5.86
N TRP A 184 4.60 -13.76 6.76
CA TRP A 184 5.93 -13.24 7.11
C TRP A 184 6.33 -13.71 8.50
N ASN A 185 7.56 -14.18 8.65
CA ASN A 185 8.14 -14.35 9.97
C ASN A 185 8.36 -12.98 10.62
N SER A 186 7.82 -12.77 11.81
CA SER A 186 7.81 -11.46 12.51
C SER A 186 9.20 -10.91 12.77
N GLU A 187 10.15 -11.75 13.15
CA GLU A 187 11.53 -11.33 13.43
C GLU A 187 12.24 -10.88 12.15
N SER A 188 12.13 -11.68 11.08
CA SER A 188 12.72 -11.38 9.78
C SER A 188 12.15 -10.10 9.18
N LEU A 189 10.83 -9.91 9.28
CA LEU A 189 10.15 -8.70 8.82
C LEU A 189 10.61 -7.47 9.60
N ARG A 190 10.64 -7.53 10.94
CA ARG A 190 11.12 -6.44 11.80
C ARG A 190 12.57 -6.09 11.49
N LYS A 191 13.44 -7.08 11.31
CA LYS A 191 14.85 -6.88 10.96
C LYS A 191 15.01 -6.21 9.59
N TYR A 192 14.18 -6.58 8.63
CA TYR A 192 14.16 -5.94 7.31
C TYR A 192 13.71 -4.48 7.39
N LEU A 193 12.67 -4.19 8.18
CA LEU A 193 12.10 -2.86 8.36
C LEU A 193 13.03 -1.95 9.20
N ALA A 194 13.75 -2.49 10.19
CA ALA A 194 14.60 -1.71 11.09
C ALA A 194 15.68 -0.87 10.38
N ASN A 195 16.14 -1.31 9.21
CA ASN A 195 17.13 -0.60 8.41
C ASN A 195 16.51 0.37 7.37
N LYS A 196 15.19 0.60 7.40
CA LYS A 196 14.45 1.36 6.38
C LYS A 196 13.30 2.12 7.04
N GLU A 197 13.62 3.20 7.73
CA GLU A 197 12.68 3.96 8.55
C GLU A 197 11.41 4.36 7.77
N THR A 198 11.57 4.95 6.59
CA THR A 198 10.43 5.35 5.74
C THR A 198 9.51 4.18 5.36
N LEU A 199 10.08 3.00 5.12
CA LEU A 199 9.30 1.80 4.79
C LEU A 199 8.60 1.25 6.03
N LYS A 200 9.28 1.26 7.18
CA LYS A 200 8.71 0.87 8.45
C LYS A 200 7.48 1.69 8.76
N ASP A 201 7.60 3.03 8.68
CA ASP A 201 6.49 3.95 8.94
C ASP A 201 5.29 3.69 8.00
N ALA A 202 5.57 3.42 6.72
CA ALA A 202 4.51 3.10 5.75
C ALA A 202 3.82 1.76 6.05
N VAL A 203 4.57 0.72 6.42
CA VAL A 203 4.00 -0.58 6.79
C VAL A 203 3.24 -0.49 8.11
N ASP A 204 3.77 0.19 9.11
CA ASP A 204 3.10 0.44 10.39
C ASP A 204 1.77 1.20 10.19
N LEU A 205 1.75 2.17 9.27
CA LEU A 205 0.52 2.90 8.91
C LEU A 205 -0.52 1.98 8.27
N ILE A 206 -0.12 1.11 7.34
CA ILE A 206 -1.02 0.16 6.67
C ILE A 206 -1.64 -0.81 7.69
N ILE A 207 -0.81 -1.40 8.56
CA ILE A 207 -1.27 -2.32 9.60
C ILE A 207 -2.20 -1.61 10.60
N THR A 208 -1.86 -0.38 10.98
CA THR A 208 -2.69 0.43 11.88
C THR A 208 -4.03 0.79 11.24
N ALA A 209 -4.07 1.08 9.94
CA ALA A 209 -5.30 1.34 9.21
C ALA A 209 -6.23 0.13 9.19
N ASP A 210 -5.70 -1.08 8.99
CA ASP A 210 -6.46 -2.34 9.09
C ASP A 210 -7.06 -2.53 10.49
N LEU A 211 -6.29 -2.29 11.55
CA LEU A 211 -6.78 -2.34 12.93
C LEU A 211 -7.90 -1.33 13.19
N ILE A 212 -7.75 -0.10 12.72
CA ILE A 212 -8.79 0.93 12.88
C ILE A 212 -10.06 0.51 12.13
N TYR A 213 -9.93 -0.04 10.94
CA TYR A 213 -11.08 -0.54 10.18
C TYR A 213 -11.81 -1.64 10.95
N LYS A 214 -11.10 -2.61 11.51
CA LYS A 214 -11.67 -3.68 12.33
C LYS A 214 -12.36 -3.16 13.60
N LEU A 215 -11.78 -2.17 14.27
CA LEU A 215 -12.39 -1.55 15.45
C LEU A 215 -13.69 -0.81 15.11
N ARG A 216 -13.72 -0.05 14.01
CA ARG A 216 -14.95 0.65 13.57
C ARG A 216 -16.07 -0.30 13.23
N SER A 217 -15.77 -1.41 12.55
CA SER A 217 -16.79 -2.41 12.23
C SER A 217 -17.40 -3.03 13.51
N ILE A 218 -16.64 -3.12 14.59
CA ILE A 218 -17.12 -3.55 15.90
C ILE A 218 -18.07 -2.52 16.52
N GLU A 219 -17.70 -1.23 16.48
CA GLU A 219 -18.53 -0.16 17.02
C GLU A 219 -19.86 -0.04 16.30
N GLU A 220 -19.87 -0.09 14.96
CA GLU A 220 -21.07 -0.06 14.15
C GLU A 220 -22.02 -1.21 14.47
N GLU A 221 -21.52 -2.42 14.62
CA GLU A 221 -22.31 -3.60 14.98
C GLU A 221 -22.91 -3.50 16.41
N VAL A 222 -22.14 -3.01 17.37
CA VAL A 222 -22.61 -2.76 18.75
C VAL A 222 -23.74 -1.71 18.78
N ASP A 223 -23.63 -0.66 17.98
CA ASP A 223 -24.65 0.37 17.89
C ASP A 223 -25.92 -0.13 17.22
N GLU A 224 -25.83 -0.98 16.19
CA GLU A 224 -26.99 -1.66 15.57
C GLU A 224 -27.71 -2.57 16.57
N ILE A 225 -26.98 -3.34 17.36
CA ILE A 225 -27.55 -4.21 18.39
C ILE A 225 -28.27 -3.38 19.48
N ARG A 226 -27.67 -2.29 19.93
CA ARG A 226 -28.30 -1.39 20.90
C ARG A 226 -29.58 -0.79 20.36
N HIS A 227 -29.55 -0.31 19.12
CA HIS A 227 -30.72 0.29 18.48
C HIS A 227 -31.87 -0.71 18.30
N SER A 228 -31.57 -1.95 17.97
CA SER A 228 -32.54 -3.03 17.86
C SER A 228 -33.17 -3.40 19.22
N GLN A 229 -32.38 -3.42 20.28
CA GLN A 229 -32.84 -3.67 21.66
C GLN A 229 -33.74 -2.54 22.18
N ASP A 230 -33.38 -1.27 21.92
CA ASP A 230 -34.17 -0.13 22.31
C ASP A 230 -35.53 -0.09 21.58
N LEU A 231 -35.56 -0.52 20.31
CA LEU A 231 -36.80 -0.69 19.54
C LEU A 231 -37.71 -1.77 20.15
N ASP A 232 -37.16 -2.92 20.53
CA ASP A 232 -37.91 -4.02 21.14
C ASP A 232 -38.49 -3.62 22.51
N VAL A 233 -37.72 -2.91 23.33
CA VAL A 233 -38.21 -2.35 24.59
C VAL A 233 -39.32 -1.35 24.39
N SER A 234 -39.22 -0.46 23.39
CA SER A 234 -40.25 0.54 23.07
C SER A 234 -41.55 -0.08 22.54
N LEU A 235 -41.47 -1.18 21.81
CA LEU A 235 -42.62 -1.93 21.30
C LEU A 235 -43.29 -2.74 22.41
N SER A 236 -42.55 -3.26 23.38
CA SER A 236 -43.07 -4.02 24.52
C SER A 236 -43.81 -3.15 25.53
N HIS A 237 -43.58 -1.82 25.54
CA HIS A 237 -44.22 -0.85 26.46
C HIS A 237 -45.40 -0.08 25.83
N LYS A 238 -45.94 -0.50 24.67
CA LYS A 238 -47.22 0.03 24.19
C LYS A 238 -48.36 -0.45 25.11
N PRO A 239 -49.01 0.45 25.90
CA PRO A 239 -50.14 0.03 26.72
C PRO A 239 -51.27 -0.46 25.77
N TYR A 240 -51.82 -1.62 26.10
CA TYR A 240 -53.00 -2.14 25.46
C TYR A 240 -54.08 -1.04 25.51
N ALA A 241 -54.46 -0.53 24.35
CA ALA A 241 -55.62 0.35 24.26
C ALA A 241 -56.87 -0.42 24.70
N THR A 242 -57.32 -0.16 25.91
CA THR A 242 -58.59 -0.65 26.40
C THR A 242 -59.71 -0.10 25.51
N HIS A 243 -60.33 -0.95 24.71
CA HIS A 243 -61.59 -0.67 24.04
C HIS A 243 -62.65 -0.41 25.09
N SER A 244 -62.93 0.85 25.41
CA SER A 244 -64.15 1.23 26.10
C SER A 244 -65.34 1.08 25.13
N THR A 245 -66.05 0.02 25.27
CA THR A 245 -67.41 -0.15 24.68
C THR A 245 -68.33 0.88 25.30
N SER A 246 -68.57 1.97 24.58
CA SER A 246 -69.66 2.88 24.91
C SER A 246 -71.01 2.20 24.60
N LYS A 247 -71.74 1.81 25.66
CA LYS A 247 -73.09 1.32 25.65
C LYS A 247 -73.98 2.48 25.31
N LYS A 248 -74.66 2.44 24.13
CA LYS A 248 -75.76 3.30 23.75
C LYS A 248 -76.99 2.84 24.54
N ASP A 249 -77.38 3.61 25.55
CA ASP A 249 -78.76 3.52 26.11
C ASP A 249 -79.70 4.32 25.24
N ASN A 250 -80.58 3.59 24.63
CA ASN A 250 -81.82 4.04 23.98
C ASN A 250 -82.82 4.37 25.08
N ASN A 251 -83.25 5.58 25.21
CA ASN A 251 -84.60 5.86 25.81
C ASN A 251 -85.34 6.89 24.98
N MET A 252 -86.33 6.35 24.35
CA MET A 252 -87.51 6.90 23.75
C MET A 252 -88.44 7.40 24.86
N VAL A 253 -89.03 8.55 24.75
CA VAL A 253 -90.43 8.88 25.14
C VAL A 253 -90.67 10.36 24.85
N ASP A 254 -91.60 10.54 23.94
CA ASP A 254 -92.86 11.26 23.95
C ASP A 254 -93.00 12.79 23.71
N ARG A 255 -93.78 13.05 22.69
CA ARG A 255 -94.54 14.31 22.39
C ARG A 255 -95.55 14.64 23.52
N PRO A 256 -96.29 15.76 23.52
CA PRO A 256 -96.71 16.63 22.38
C PRO A 256 -96.88 18.14 22.76
N ARG A 257 -97.00 18.97 21.81
CA ARG A 257 -97.83 20.04 21.35
C ARG A 257 -97.13 21.18 20.65
#